data_ba91a82307e9db6742fdfecfcc965983
#
_entry.id   ba91a82307e9db6742fdfecfcc965983
#
_cell.length_a   1.000
_cell.length_b   1.000
_cell.length_c   1.000
_cell.angle_alpha   90.00
_cell.angle_beta   90.00
_cell.angle_gamma   90.00
#
_symmetry.space_group_name_H-M   'P 1'
#
loop_
_entity.id
_entity.type
_entity.pdbx_description
1 polymer ?
#
loop_
_entity_poly.entity_id
_entity_poly.type
_entity_poly.pdbx_seq_one_letter_code
_entity_poly.pdbx_strand_id
1 'polypeptide(L)'
;MQGMPYRKKRYIVYGLASAFLLLFPFIQINGNQLFLLSFDHKQLHLAGVVFDMQELYLMPFLLILTFVGIFFMTTLAGRIWCGWACPQTIFRVLYRDLLQTQIFGLRKKISNKQERLDLSSFGAKIKAVLAFLIIAVLCLVAAANLMFFFTPPSDFFAYMSEPLNHRVLLGFWLGFGLFFLLDIAFIQENFCVYMCPYCRIQSVLFDHDTITAVYDYKRGGAVYDMKGMKFDLAPKKQDPANECTNCHACVKVCPTHIDIRKGMQLECINCLECADACASVMSKLNRPSLVAWTSKASLDENGRVRILRFKIVAYVVVLALALIALLFMGGSKESMLLNIDRTAELYEIRQHRAVDNHYIMLFHNTDSKDHLMYFEILDSKGGNVAKSLQIISPKAAFTLKAGKKLKQIVTIRTSEPLAQGDYDIVIRAYATDARDRIFVERKTKFIYPDPQLLKD
;
A
#
# COMPACT_ATOMS: atom_id res chain seq x y z
N MET A 1 -5.51 39.26 -7.67
CA MET A 1 -6.43 38.34 -6.97
C MET A 1 -5.59 37.33 -6.21
N GLN A 2 -5.52 37.42 -4.88
CA GLN A 2 -4.85 36.37 -4.08
C GLN A 2 -5.75 35.12 -4.09
N GLY A 3 -5.27 34.04 -4.68
CA GLY A 3 -5.98 32.76 -4.66
C GLY A 3 -6.15 32.22 -3.23
N MET A 4 -6.97 31.17 -3.06
CA MET A 4 -7.19 30.54 -1.76
C MET A 4 -5.85 30.17 -1.09
N PRO A 5 -5.61 30.51 0.20
CA PRO A 5 -4.40 30.17 0.94
C PRO A 5 -4.10 28.69 0.91
N TYR A 6 -2.83 28.29 0.86
CA TYR A 6 -2.40 26.89 0.85
C TYR A 6 -2.89 26.12 2.07
N ARG A 7 -2.94 26.75 3.23
CA ARG A 7 -3.50 26.14 4.45
C ARG A 7 -4.94 25.68 4.27
N LYS A 8 -5.81 26.50 3.64
CA LYS A 8 -7.21 26.09 3.39
C LYS A 8 -7.29 24.95 2.37
N LYS A 9 -6.49 24.99 1.30
CA LYS A 9 -6.39 23.90 0.33
C LYS A 9 -5.98 22.59 1.00
N ARG A 10 -4.99 22.63 1.89
CA ARG A 10 -4.53 21.48 2.65
C ARG A 10 -5.62 20.90 3.55
N TYR A 11 -6.38 21.72 4.25
CA TYR A 11 -7.46 21.21 5.11
C TYR A 11 -8.53 20.48 4.31
N ILE A 12 -8.84 20.93 3.09
CA ILE A 12 -9.71 20.20 2.17
C ILE A 12 -9.09 18.84 1.79
N VAL A 13 -7.81 18.85 1.41
CA VAL A 13 -7.10 17.60 1.06
C VAL A 13 -7.02 16.66 2.25
N TYR A 14 -6.79 17.16 3.47
CA TYR A 14 -6.82 16.36 4.69
C TYR A 14 -8.17 15.70 4.93
N GLY A 15 -9.27 16.45 4.76
CA GLY A 15 -10.63 15.92 4.86
C GLY A 15 -10.89 14.82 3.84
N LEU A 16 -10.54 15.06 2.57
CA LEU A 16 -10.69 14.08 1.50
C LEU A 16 -9.82 12.85 1.70
N ALA A 17 -8.55 13.02 2.08
CA ALA A 17 -7.63 11.92 2.34
C ALA A 17 -8.08 11.08 3.55
N SER A 18 -8.54 11.73 4.63
CA SER A 18 -9.06 11.03 5.80
C SER A 18 -10.34 10.27 5.48
N ALA A 19 -11.28 10.87 4.76
CA ALA A 19 -12.52 10.21 4.33
C ALA A 19 -12.20 9.01 3.42
N PHE A 20 -11.30 9.18 2.46
CA PHE A 20 -10.86 8.10 1.59
C PHE A 20 -10.25 6.94 2.40
N LEU A 21 -9.29 7.21 3.29
CA LEU A 21 -8.63 6.18 4.09
C LEU A 21 -9.60 5.45 5.03
N LEU A 22 -10.56 6.16 5.62
CA LEU A 22 -11.55 5.56 6.52
C LEU A 22 -12.57 4.71 5.76
N LEU A 23 -13.01 5.13 4.57
CA LEU A 23 -14.03 4.44 3.79
C LEU A 23 -13.45 3.32 2.92
N PHE A 24 -12.18 3.41 2.54
CA PHE A 24 -11.53 2.49 1.59
C PHE A 24 -11.68 1.01 1.96
N PRO A 25 -11.46 0.57 3.22
CA PRO A 25 -11.60 -0.85 3.59
C PRO A 25 -13.04 -1.38 3.51
N PHE A 26 -14.03 -0.49 3.47
CA PHE A 26 -15.46 -0.88 3.37
C PHE A 26 -15.96 -0.97 1.92
N ILE A 27 -15.14 -0.53 0.94
CA ILE A 27 -15.51 -0.62 -0.47
C ILE A 27 -15.39 -2.08 -0.92
N GLN A 28 -16.50 -2.62 -1.42
CA GLN A 28 -16.58 -3.99 -1.94
C GLN A 28 -16.99 -3.98 -3.41
N ILE A 29 -16.39 -4.85 -4.19
CA ILE A 29 -16.74 -5.11 -5.59
C ILE A 29 -17.03 -6.61 -5.69
N ASN A 30 -18.20 -6.99 -6.18
CA ASN A 30 -18.65 -8.39 -6.28
C ASN A 30 -18.57 -9.17 -4.94
N GLY A 31 -18.83 -8.50 -3.81
CA GLY A 31 -18.76 -9.11 -2.48
C GLY A 31 -17.34 -9.24 -1.89
N ASN A 32 -16.30 -8.84 -2.63
CA ASN A 32 -14.91 -8.85 -2.17
C ASN A 32 -14.44 -7.42 -1.92
N GLN A 33 -13.58 -7.23 -0.91
CA GLN A 33 -13.00 -5.93 -0.62
C GLN A 33 -12.11 -5.45 -1.78
N LEU A 34 -12.06 -4.13 -1.98
CA LEU A 34 -11.24 -3.51 -3.01
C LEU A 34 -9.75 -3.82 -2.83
N PHE A 35 -9.29 -3.81 -1.58
CA PHE A 35 -7.96 -4.25 -1.20
C PHE A 35 -7.99 -4.87 0.20
N LEU A 36 -7.53 -6.10 0.33
CA LEU A 36 -7.37 -6.83 1.59
C LEU A 36 -6.22 -7.82 1.45
N LEU A 37 -5.28 -7.78 2.36
CA LEU A 37 -4.23 -8.81 2.52
C LEU A 37 -4.59 -9.70 3.71
N SER A 38 -5.48 -10.66 3.51
CA SER A 38 -5.92 -11.55 4.58
C SER A 38 -4.83 -12.55 4.96
N PHE A 39 -4.34 -12.45 6.20
CA PHE A 39 -3.41 -13.45 6.75
C PHE A 39 -4.12 -14.73 7.19
N ASP A 40 -5.34 -14.62 7.71
CA ASP A 40 -6.12 -15.77 8.18
C ASP A 40 -6.50 -16.69 7.02
N HIS A 41 -6.98 -16.11 5.93
CA HIS A 41 -7.38 -16.87 4.74
C HIS A 41 -6.23 -17.05 3.74
N LYS A 42 -5.07 -16.41 3.97
CA LYS A 42 -3.90 -16.41 3.07
C LYS A 42 -4.26 -16.00 1.65
N GLN A 43 -5.03 -14.94 1.53
CA GLN A 43 -5.58 -14.42 0.28
C GLN A 43 -5.29 -12.92 0.14
N LEU A 44 -5.10 -12.49 -1.11
CA LEU A 44 -5.03 -11.08 -1.49
C LEU A 44 -6.29 -10.75 -2.28
N HIS A 45 -7.11 -9.82 -1.76
CA HIS A 45 -8.20 -9.24 -2.54
C HIS A 45 -7.66 -7.98 -3.23
N LEU A 46 -7.84 -7.90 -4.53
CA LEU A 46 -7.44 -6.73 -5.33
C LEU A 46 -8.50 -6.44 -6.39
N ALA A 47 -9.08 -5.24 -6.33
CA ALA A 47 -10.11 -4.77 -7.26
C ALA A 47 -11.31 -5.74 -7.41
N GLY A 48 -11.72 -6.39 -6.30
CA GLY A 48 -12.83 -7.33 -6.28
C GLY A 48 -12.48 -8.76 -6.73
N VAL A 49 -11.23 -9.02 -7.07
CA VAL A 49 -10.71 -10.35 -7.41
C VAL A 49 -9.93 -10.90 -6.22
N VAL A 50 -10.14 -12.17 -5.89
CA VAL A 50 -9.41 -12.87 -4.83
C VAL A 50 -8.26 -13.66 -5.44
N PHE A 51 -7.06 -13.46 -4.92
CA PHE A 51 -5.84 -14.18 -5.30
C PHE A 51 -5.37 -15.04 -4.12
N ASP A 52 -5.06 -16.29 -4.39
CA ASP A 52 -4.49 -17.21 -3.40
C ASP A 52 -2.96 -17.10 -3.31
N MET A 53 -2.38 -17.80 -2.31
CA MET A 53 -0.92 -17.83 -2.13
C MET A 53 -0.13 -18.25 -3.38
N GLN A 54 -0.70 -19.10 -4.22
CA GLN A 54 -0.06 -19.54 -5.47
C GLN A 54 -0.02 -18.44 -6.53
N GLU A 55 -0.88 -17.41 -6.39
CA GLU A 55 -0.99 -16.26 -7.29
C GLU A 55 -0.27 -15.01 -6.76
N LEU A 56 0.50 -15.12 -5.66
CA LEU A 56 1.25 -14.01 -5.07
C LEU A 56 2.37 -13.46 -5.96
N TYR A 57 2.58 -14.02 -7.15
CA TYR A 57 3.47 -13.45 -8.17
C TYR A 57 3.08 -12.02 -8.61
N LEU A 58 1.87 -11.57 -8.28
CA LEU A 58 1.42 -10.18 -8.49
C LEU A 58 1.99 -9.18 -7.48
N MET A 59 2.38 -9.66 -6.28
CA MET A 59 2.89 -8.80 -5.20
C MET A 59 4.12 -7.97 -5.59
N PRO A 60 5.14 -8.50 -6.31
CA PRO A 60 6.27 -7.69 -6.75
C PRO A 60 5.86 -6.48 -7.59
N PHE A 61 4.87 -6.61 -8.48
CA PHE A 61 4.39 -5.51 -9.32
C PHE A 61 3.67 -4.44 -8.48
N LEU A 62 2.88 -4.85 -7.49
CA LEU A 62 2.25 -3.92 -6.54
C LEU A 62 3.30 -3.16 -5.71
N LEU A 63 4.34 -3.85 -5.26
CA LEU A 63 5.46 -3.22 -4.54
C LEU A 63 6.21 -2.23 -5.46
N ILE A 64 6.50 -2.60 -6.70
CA ILE A 64 7.14 -1.72 -7.69
C ILE A 64 6.26 -0.47 -7.91
N LEU A 65 4.96 -0.64 -8.16
CA LEU A 65 4.04 0.49 -8.34
C LEU A 65 4.02 1.41 -7.12
N THR A 66 4.02 0.86 -5.91
CA THR A 66 4.01 1.62 -4.67
C THR A 66 5.32 2.38 -4.47
N PHE A 67 6.47 1.68 -4.47
CA PHE A 67 7.76 2.31 -4.16
C PHE A 67 8.24 3.26 -5.27
N VAL A 68 8.14 2.84 -6.53
CA VAL A 68 8.52 3.70 -7.66
C VAL A 68 7.55 4.87 -7.80
N GLY A 69 6.26 4.67 -7.50
CA GLY A 69 5.27 5.76 -7.43
C GLY A 69 5.62 6.81 -6.37
N ILE A 70 6.04 6.38 -5.18
CA ILE A 70 6.53 7.27 -4.13
C ILE A 70 7.79 8.03 -4.60
N PHE A 71 8.73 7.37 -5.25
CA PHE A 71 9.95 7.99 -5.78
C PHE A 71 9.65 8.99 -6.88
N PHE A 72 8.73 8.66 -7.78
CA PHE A 72 8.23 9.56 -8.81
C PHE A 72 7.64 10.85 -8.21
N MET A 73 6.70 10.72 -7.26
CA MET A 73 6.09 11.86 -6.58
C MET A 73 7.12 12.72 -5.84
N THR A 74 8.10 12.08 -5.21
CA THR A 74 9.18 12.76 -4.48
C THR A 74 10.10 13.54 -5.41
N THR A 75 10.49 12.94 -6.52
CA THR A 75 11.35 13.61 -7.52
C THR A 75 10.62 14.80 -8.16
N LEU A 76 9.31 14.68 -8.39
CA LEU A 76 8.49 15.72 -9.00
C LEU A 76 8.25 16.90 -8.04
N ALA A 77 7.74 16.62 -6.85
CA ALA A 77 7.18 17.63 -5.94
C ALA A 77 7.70 17.52 -4.50
N GLY A 78 8.88 16.93 -4.30
CA GLY A 78 9.51 16.81 -3.00
C GLY A 78 8.63 16.06 -1.99
N ARG A 79 8.60 16.56 -0.74
CA ARG A 79 7.82 15.96 0.35
C ARG A 79 6.34 16.37 0.32
N ILE A 80 5.72 16.49 -0.85
CA ILE A 80 4.33 16.93 -0.95
C ILE A 80 3.38 15.99 -0.20
N TRP A 81 3.59 14.67 -0.31
CA TRP A 81 2.82 13.69 0.44
C TRP A 81 2.85 13.97 1.95
N CYS A 82 4.04 14.24 2.51
CA CYS A 82 4.21 14.51 3.93
C CYS A 82 3.42 15.73 4.40
N GLY A 83 3.38 16.79 3.59
CA GLY A 83 2.68 18.02 3.96
C GLY A 83 1.19 18.02 3.67
N TRP A 84 0.68 17.13 2.78
CA TRP A 84 -0.67 17.25 2.23
C TRP A 84 -1.57 16.04 2.47
N ALA A 85 -1.02 14.83 2.57
CA ALA A 85 -1.83 13.62 2.66
C ALA A 85 -1.35 12.59 3.72
N CYS A 86 -0.16 12.79 4.30
CA CYS A 86 0.38 11.88 5.29
C CYS A 86 -0.47 11.84 6.56
N PRO A 87 -0.93 10.66 7.01
CA PRO A 87 -1.73 10.52 8.24
C PRO A 87 -1.06 11.16 9.46
N GLN A 88 0.26 11.00 9.62
CA GLN A 88 1.01 11.63 10.71
C GLN A 88 0.80 13.15 10.77
N THR A 89 0.93 13.82 9.63
CA THR A 89 0.74 15.27 9.56
C THR A 89 -0.72 15.65 9.79
N ILE A 90 -1.67 14.87 9.27
CA ILE A 90 -3.12 15.09 9.48
C ILE A 90 -3.45 15.01 10.98
N PHE A 91 -3.04 13.94 11.67
CA PHE A 91 -3.29 13.75 13.10
C PHE A 91 -2.59 14.83 13.95
N ARG A 92 -1.37 15.25 13.57
CA ARG A 92 -0.68 16.37 14.24
C ARG A 92 -1.42 17.69 14.09
N VAL A 93 -1.93 18.00 12.91
CA VAL A 93 -2.74 19.20 12.68
C VAL A 93 -4.06 19.08 13.45
N LEU A 94 -4.72 17.92 13.45
CA LEU A 94 -5.93 17.67 14.22
C LEU A 94 -5.69 17.88 15.73
N TYR A 95 -4.64 17.30 16.28
CA TYR A 95 -4.33 17.42 17.70
C TYR A 95 -3.92 18.85 18.09
N ARG A 96 -2.93 19.42 17.39
CA ARG A 96 -2.38 20.74 17.75
C ARG A 96 -3.29 21.89 17.33
N ASP A 97 -3.70 21.94 16.04
CA ASP A 97 -4.37 23.11 15.50
C ASP A 97 -5.86 23.11 15.84
N LEU A 98 -6.54 21.95 15.73
CA LEU A 98 -7.97 21.85 16.02
C LEU A 98 -8.22 21.67 17.54
N LEU A 99 -7.74 20.58 18.16
CA LEU A 99 -8.07 20.29 19.54
C LEU A 99 -7.41 21.30 20.50
N GLN A 100 -6.08 21.40 20.50
CA GLN A 100 -5.38 22.22 21.48
C GLN A 100 -5.57 23.71 21.26
N THR A 101 -5.68 24.18 20.00
CA THR A 101 -5.73 25.64 19.71
C THR A 101 -7.15 26.14 19.53
N GLN A 102 -7.96 25.55 18.62
CA GLN A 102 -9.29 26.07 18.30
C GLN A 102 -10.34 25.70 19.34
N ILE A 103 -10.40 24.41 19.75
CA ILE A 103 -11.45 23.91 20.64
C ILE A 103 -11.16 24.29 22.09
N PHE A 104 -9.97 23.94 22.58
CA PHE A 104 -9.64 24.11 23.99
C PHE A 104 -8.90 25.41 24.33
N GLY A 105 -8.40 26.15 23.34
CA GLY A 105 -7.72 27.43 23.54
C GLY A 105 -6.43 27.34 24.37
N LEU A 106 -5.74 26.18 24.35
CA LEU A 106 -4.48 25.95 25.08
C LEU A 106 -3.26 26.61 24.42
N ARG A 107 -3.41 27.10 23.18
CA ARG A 107 -2.44 27.90 22.44
C ARG A 107 -3.16 29.10 21.86
N LYS A 108 -2.48 30.26 21.81
CA LYS A 108 -3.11 31.53 21.39
C LYS A 108 -3.34 31.62 19.87
N LYS A 109 -2.40 31.11 19.08
CA LYS A 109 -2.44 31.29 17.59
C LYS A 109 -1.99 30.03 16.86
N ILE A 110 -2.74 29.64 15.85
CA ILE A 110 -2.37 28.56 14.92
C ILE A 110 -1.10 28.91 14.13
N SER A 111 -0.91 30.20 13.83
CA SER A 111 0.24 30.70 13.05
C SER A 111 1.57 30.66 13.80
N ASN A 112 1.55 30.38 15.11
CA ASN A 112 2.76 30.19 15.90
C ASN A 112 2.89 28.73 16.35
N LYS A 113 3.59 27.94 15.54
CA LYS A 113 3.79 26.49 15.82
C LYS A 113 4.80 26.23 16.93
N GLN A 114 5.61 27.23 17.27
CA GLN A 114 6.64 27.15 18.33
C GLN A 114 6.09 27.50 19.71
N GLU A 115 4.84 27.97 19.81
CA GLU A 115 4.21 28.32 21.07
C GLU A 115 4.00 27.06 21.94
N ARG A 116 4.38 27.15 23.21
CA ARG A 116 4.15 26.07 24.19
C ARG A 116 2.69 26.06 24.64
N LEU A 117 2.24 24.91 25.14
CA LEU A 117 0.92 24.79 25.78
C LEU A 117 0.88 25.65 27.03
N ASP A 118 -0.22 26.41 27.20
CA ASP A 118 -0.51 27.10 28.45
C ASP A 118 -1.21 26.14 29.42
N LEU A 119 -0.48 25.68 30.42
CA LEU A 119 -0.97 24.80 31.50
C LEU A 119 -0.99 25.49 32.85
N SER A 120 -1.02 26.82 32.90
CA SER A 120 -0.91 27.61 34.11
C SER A 120 -2.11 27.43 35.05
N SER A 121 -3.32 27.26 34.51
CA SER A 121 -4.54 27.09 35.29
C SER A 121 -4.95 25.62 35.41
N PHE A 122 -5.67 25.29 36.50
CA PHE A 122 -6.27 23.95 36.68
C PHE A 122 -7.24 23.61 35.56
N GLY A 123 -8.06 24.58 35.11
CA GLY A 123 -8.96 24.40 33.97
C GLY A 123 -8.22 24.10 32.67
N ALA A 124 -7.03 24.70 32.42
CA ALA A 124 -6.21 24.40 31.27
C ALA A 124 -5.65 22.97 31.30
N LYS A 125 -5.27 22.47 32.48
CA LYS A 125 -4.83 21.08 32.66
C LYS A 125 -5.95 20.08 32.34
N ILE A 126 -7.20 20.35 32.82
CA ILE A 126 -8.35 19.50 32.46
C ILE A 126 -8.59 19.50 30.94
N LYS A 127 -8.58 20.66 30.31
CA LYS A 127 -8.73 20.76 28.83
C LYS A 127 -7.63 20.01 28.09
N ALA A 128 -6.40 20.02 28.58
CA ALA A 128 -5.28 19.27 27.99
C ALA A 128 -5.49 17.76 28.10
N VAL A 129 -5.99 17.28 29.26
CA VAL A 129 -6.35 15.86 29.46
C VAL A 129 -7.48 15.45 28.51
N LEU A 130 -8.53 16.28 28.39
CA LEU A 130 -9.64 16.01 27.48
C LEU A 130 -9.14 15.94 26.01
N ALA A 131 -8.29 16.87 25.59
CA ALA A 131 -7.70 16.83 24.26
C ALA A 131 -6.87 15.55 24.04
N PHE A 132 -6.13 15.11 25.06
CA PHE A 132 -5.36 13.86 25.02
C PHE A 132 -6.25 12.62 24.94
N LEU A 133 -7.35 12.57 25.68
CA LEU A 133 -8.30 11.45 25.61
C LEU A 133 -8.99 11.37 24.24
N ILE A 134 -9.39 12.51 23.68
CA ILE A 134 -10.00 12.54 22.34
C ILE A 134 -9.02 12.01 21.28
N ILE A 135 -7.77 12.48 21.31
CA ILE A 135 -6.79 11.98 20.32
C ILE A 135 -6.45 10.50 20.55
N ALA A 136 -6.47 10.01 21.80
CA ALA A 136 -6.26 8.60 22.09
C ALA A 136 -7.35 7.72 21.45
N VAL A 137 -8.62 8.12 21.56
CA VAL A 137 -9.73 7.42 20.89
C VAL A 137 -9.56 7.45 19.36
N LEU A 138 -9.18 8.60 18.79
CA LEU A 138 -8.95 8.71 17.35
C LEU A 138 -7.76 7.86 16.88
N CYS A 139 -6.72 7.71 17.70
CA CYS A 139 -5.60 6.80 17.41
C CYS A 139 -6.03 5.32 17.40
N LEU A 140 -6.92 4.93 18.32
CA LEU A 140 -7.51 3.58 18.34
C LEU A 140 -8.39 3.33 17.10
N VAL A 141 -9.17 4.32 16.67
CA VAL A 141 -9.95 4.23 15.42
C VAL A 141 -9.03 4.10 14.21
N ALA A 142 -7.94 4.88 14.16
CA ALA A 142 -6.96 4.77 13.09
C ALA A 142 -6.25 3.40 13.08
N ALA A 143 -5.93 2.87 14.25
CA ALA A 143 -5.36 1.53 14.39
C ALA A 143 -6.34 0.43 13.93
N ALA A 144 -7.64 0.55 14.27
CA ALA A 144 -8.67 -0.36 13.75
C ALA A 144 -8.77 -0.28 12.22
N ASN A 145 -8.78 0.95 11.68
CA ASN A 145 -8.80 1.14 10.23
C ASN A 145 -7.57 0.52 9.53
N LEU A 146 -6.40 0.58 10.16
CA LEU A 146 -5.21 -0.13 9.66
C LEU A 146 -5.41 -1.65 9.69
N MET A 147 -6.04 -2.20 10.74
CA MET A 147 -6.33 -3.64 10.81
C MET A 147 -7.29 -4.11 9.72
N PHE A 148 -8.20 -3.25 9.25
CA PHE A 148 -9.15 -3.60 8.17
C PHE A 148 -8.49 -3.88 6.82
N PHE A 149 -7.22 -3.54 6.64
CA PHE A 149 -6.43 -3.95 5.47
C PHE A 149 -5.89 -5.38 5.57
N PHE A 150 -5.96 -5.99 6.77
CA PHE A 150 -5.45 -7.34 7.04
C PHE A 150 -6.54 -8.31 7.47
N THR A 151 -7.60 -7.81 8.09
CA THR A 151 -8.75 -8.57 8.54
C THR A 151 -10.02 -7.86 8.05
N PRO A 152 -10.97 -8.56 7.40
CA PRO A 152 -12.21 -7.94 6.97
C PRO A 152 -12.90 -7.20 8.13
N PRO A 153 -13.51 -6.02 7.90
CA PRO A 153 -14.21 -5.30 8.96
C PRO A 153 -15.28 -6.14 9.69
N SER A 154 -16.02 -6.99 8.96
CA SER A 154 -17.00 -7.92 9.55
C SER A 154 -16.35 -8.85 10.58
N ASP A 155 -15.22 -9.44 10.21
CA ASP A 155 -14.51 -10.40 11.04
C ASP A 155 -13.84 -9.70 12.21
N PHE A 156 -13.28 -8.51 11.99
CA PHE A 156 -12.72 -7.69 13.07
C PHE A 156 -13.74 -7.40 14.17
N PHE A 157 -14.94 -6.97 13.81
CA PHE A 157 -16.01 -6.69 14.80
C PHE A 157 -16.51 -7.98 15.46
N ALA A 158 -16.62 -9.09 14.72
CA ALA A 158 -16.96 -10.39 15.28
C ALA A 158 -15.89 -10.87 16.27
N TYR A 159 -14.60 -10.72 15.97
CA TYR A 159 -13.49 -11.09 16.87
C TYR A 159 -13.42 -10.20 18.11
N MET A 160 -13.82 -8.93 17.99
CA MET A 160 -13.86 -8.02 19.12
C MET A 160 -15.05 -8.27 20.08
N SER A 161 -16.05 -9.07 19.69
CA SER A 161 -17.08 -9.55 20.64
C SER A 161 -16.51 -10.58 21.64
N GLU A 162 -15.46 -11.31 21.25
CA GLU A 162 -14.74 -12.28 22.10
C GLU A 162 -13.23 -11.99 22.10
N PRO A 163 -12.78 -10.86 22.65
CA PRO A 163 -11.42 -10.37 22.47
C PRO A 163 -10.34 -11.28 23.08
N LEU A 164 -10.67 -12.03 24.14
CA LEU A 164 -9.74 -12.94 24.80
C LEU A 164 -9.44 -14.20 23.96
N ASN A 165 -10.31 -14.55 23.03
CA ASN A 165 -10.10 -15.66 22.10
C ASN A 165 -9.20 -15.22 20.91
N HIS A 166 -9.17 -13.91 20.61
CA HIS A 166 -8.41 -13.31 19.51
C HIS A 166 -7.28 -12.38 20.01
N ARG A 167 -6.48 -12.85 20.98
CA ARG A 167 -5.46 -12.06 21.69
C ARG A 167 -4.42 -11.42 20.76
N VAL A 168 -4.07 -12.09 19.66
CA VAL A 168 -3.09 -11.58 18.69
C VAL A 168 -3.63 -10.32 18.02
N LEU A 169 -4.85 -10.36 17.49
CA LEU A 169 -5.50 -9.19 16.87
C LEU A 169 -5.67 -8.04 17.86
N LEU A 170 -6.14 -8.36 19.08
CA LEU A 170 -6.26 -7.38 20.16
C LEU A 170 -4.92 -6.72 20.49
N GLY A 171 -3.85 -7.52 20.59
CA GLY A 171 -2.49 -7.04 20.85
C GLY A 171 -1.98 -6.09 19.77
N PHE A 172 -2.18 -6.44 18.50
CA PHE A 172 -1.82 -5.56 17.38
C PHE A 172 -2.65 -4.27 17.38
N TRP A 173 -3.96 -4.36 17.56
CA TRP A 173 -4.82 -3.17 17.60
C TRP A 173 -4.43 -2.19 18.71
N LEU A 174 -4.29 -2.68 19.94
CA LEU A 174 -3.88 -1.84 21.07
C LEU A 174 -2.43 -1.36 20.93
N GLY A 175 -1.53 -2.20 20.43
CA GLY A 175 -0.12 -1.86 20.20
C GLY A 175 0.04 -0.74 19.17
N PHE A 176 -0.64 -0.83 18.02
CA PHE A 176 -0.64 0.26 17.04
C PHE A 176 -1.35 1.52 17.56
N GLY A 177 -2.47 1.37 18.29
CA GLY A 177 -3.15 2.50 18.90
C GLY A 177 -2.25 3.27 19.87
N LEU A 178 -1.53 2.54 20.73
CA LEU A 178 -0.56 3.12 21.67
C LEU A 178 0.63 3.75 20.92
N PHE A 179 1.17 3.08 19.90
CA PHE A 179 2.24 3.62 19.08
C PHE A 179 1.84 4.94 18.42
N PHE A 180 0.67 5.01 17.80
CA PHE A 180 0.16 6.25 17.18
C PHE A 180 -0.04 7.35 18.21
N LEU A 181 -0.57 7.01 19.40
CA LEU A 181 -0.76 7.97 20.47
C LEU A 181 0.57 8.55 20.96
N LEU A 182 1.58 7.69 21.20
CA LEU A 182 2.92 8.12 21.62
C LEU A 182 3.58 8.99 20.57
N ASP A 183 3.44 8.61 19.31
CA ASP A 183 3.99 9.38 18.19
C ASP A 183 3.33 10.76 18.09
N ILE A 184 1.99 10.84 18.06
CA ILE A 184 1.26 12.10 17.91
C ILE A 184 1.45 13.03 19.11
N ALA A 185 1.41 12.48 20.33
CA ALA A 185 1.42 13.30 21.53
C ALA A 185 2.83 13.70 21.97
N PHE A 186 3.82 12.82 21.86
CA PHE A 186 5.15 13.00 22.45
C PHE A 186 6.25 13.16 21.39
N ILE A 187 6.36 12.26 20.40
CA ILE A 187 7.42 12.31 19.38
C ILE A 187 7.15 13.48 18.43
N GLN A 188 5.92 13.66 18.02
CA GLN A 188 5.45 14.80 17.23
C GLN A 188 6.17 14.91 15.87
N GLU A 189 6.60 16.11 15.49
CA GLU A 189 7.29 16.40 14.25
C GLU A 189 8.71 15.79 14.18
N ASN A 190 9.28 15.38 15.32
CA ASN A 190 10.56 14.68 15.37
C ASN A 190 10.52 13.33 14.66
N PHE A 191 9.35 12.66 14.66
CA PHE A 191 9.16 11.47 13.86
C PHE A 191 9.48 11.72 12.39
N CYS A 192 8.93 12.80 11.81
CA CYS A 192 9.13 13.17 10.41
C CYS A 192 10.56 13.59 10.07
N VAL A 193 11.34 14.02 11.08
CA VAL A 193 12.72 14.52 10.88
C VAL A 193 13.74 13.42 11.09
N TYR A 194 13.58 12.60 12.15
CA TYR A 194 14.63 11.68 12.61
C TYR A 194 14.31 10.20 12.43
N MET A 195 13.02 9.80 12.57
CA MET A 195 12.63 8.38 12.63
C MET A 195 12.08 7.85 11.31
N CYS A 196 11.35 8.67 10.55
CA CYS A 196 10.71 8.22 9.32
C CYS A 196 11.77 7.85 8.25
N PRO A 197 11.82 6.60 7.77
CA PRO A 197 12.82 6.18 6.77
C PRO A 197 12.63 6.92 5.44
N TYR A 198 11.41 7.29 5.11
CA TYR A 198 11.11 8.06 3.91
C TYR A 198 11.82 9.43 3.92
N CYS A 199 12.00 10.06 5.07
CA CYS A 199 12.73 11.32 5.20
C CYS A 199 14.19 11.21 4.69
N ARG A 200 14.85 10.11 4.94
CA ARG A 200 16.24 9.89 4.53
C ARG A 200 16.37 9.55 3.05
N ILE A 201 15.50 8.69 2.54
CA ILE A 201 15.50 8.28 1.12
C ILE A 201 15.23 9.47 0.21
N GLN A 202 14.32 10.35 0.58
CA GLN A 202 13.94 11.52 -0.22
C GLN A 202 15.09 12.47 -0.52
N SER A 203 16.00 12.66 0.43
CA SER A 203 17.10 13.61 0.27
C SER A 203 17.99 13.29 -0.94
N VAL A 204 18.09 12.01 -1.31
CA VAL A 204 18.86 11.53 -2.47
C VAL A 204 18.08 11.71 -3.78
N LEU A 205 16.75 11.79 -3.71
CA LEU A 205 15.89 11.89 -4.90
C LEU A 205 15.70 13.33 -5.38
N PHE A 206 15.93 14.32 -4.52
CA PHE A 206 15.80 15.74 -4.88
C PHE A 206 16.84 16.15 -5.91
N ASP A 207 16.42 17.03 -6.81
CA ASP A 207 17.28 17.74 -7.75
C ASP A 207 16.90 19.23 -7.81
N HIS A 208 17.64 20.00 -8.59
CA HIS A 208 17.43 21.44 -8.71
C HIS A 208 16.06 21.82 -9.33
N ASP A 209 15.44 20.90 -10.06
CA ASP A 209 14.13 21.08 -10.68
C ASP A 209 12.97 20.55 -9.82
N THR A 210 13.23 19.91 -8.68
CA THR A 210 12.19 19.41 -7.77
C THR A 210 11.39 20.58 -7.20
N ILE A 211 10.05 20.50 -7.31
CA ILE A 211 9.13 21.55 -6.85
C ILE A 211 9.02 21.51 -5.32
N THR A 212 9.47 22.57 -4.67
CA THR A 212 9.45 22.71 -3.21
C THR A 212 9.04 24.11 -2.78
N ALA A 213 8.89 24.34 -1.48
CA ALA A 213 8.82 25.68 -0.94
C ALA A 213 10.21 26.34 -1.04
N VAL A 214 10.34 27.40 -1.82
CA VAL A 214 11.61 28.11 -2.05
C VAL A 214 11.46 29.56 -1.64
N TYR A 215 12.46 30.05 -0.91
CA TYR A 215 12.60 31.47 -0.60
C TYR A 215 13.30 32.18 -1.75
N ASP A 216 12.71 33.29 -2.22
CA ASP A 216 13.26 34.12 -3.26
C ASP A 216 14.35 35.05 -2.69
N TYR A 217 15.57 34.54 -2.71
CA TYR A 217 16.73 35.28 -2.22
C TYR A 217 17.13 36.44 -3.14
N LYS A 218 16.73 36.46 -4.42
CA LYS A 218 17.01 37.53 -5.36
C LYS A 218 16.26 38.82 -4.96
N ARG A 219 14.99 38.66 -4.57
CA ARG A 219 14.16 39.79 -4.11
C ARG A 219 14.31 40.05 -2.62
N GLY A 220 14.35 38.99 -1.81
CA GLY A 220 14.37 39.11 -0.37
C GLY A 220 15.75 39.31 0.22
N GLY A 221 16.81 39.13 -0.56
CA GLY A 221 18.20 39.18 -0.12
C GLY A 221 18.67 37.97 0.63
N ALA A 222 19.97 37.79 0.74
CA ALA A 222 20.57 36.74 1.54
C ALA A 222 20.54 37.11 3.03
N VAL A 223 19.70 36.43 3.81
CA VAL A 223 19.55 36.70 5.25
C VAL A 223 20.70 36.09 6.06
N TYR A 224 21.36 35.06 5.51
CA TYR A 224 22.48 34.37 6.12
C TYR A 224 23.71 34.39 5.21
N ASP A 225 24.89 34.36 5.80
CA ASP A 225 26.14 34.25 5.03
C ASP A 225 26.35 32.80 4.62
N MET A 226 26.20 32.54 3.31
CA MET A 226 26.36 31.19 2.72
C MET A 226 27.81 30.85 2.38
N LYS A 227 28.77 31.72 2.74
CA LYS A 227 30.20 31.48 2.50
C LYS A 227 30.76 30.51 3.57
N GLY A 228 30.86 29.25 3.21
CA GLY A 228 31.44 28.18 3.99
C GLY A 228 30.45 27.12 4.48
N MET A 229 30.88 25.87 4.48
CA MET A 229 30.17 24.71 5.07
C MET A 229 30.21 24.75 6.62
N LYS A 230 29.73 25.83 7.23
CA LYS A 230 29.55 25.90 8.69
C LYS A 230 28.09 25.72 9.01
N PHE A 231 27.80 24.81 9.95
CA PHE A 231 26.45 24.52 10.46
C PHE A 231 25.81 25.75 11.16
N ASP A 232 26.61 26.71 11.62
CA ASP A 232 26.15 27.96 12.19
C ASP A 232 26.28 29.10 11.17
N LEU A 233 25.19 29.33 10.45
CA LEU A 233 25.09 30.46 9.55
C LEU A 233 24.83 31.74 10.37
N ALA A 234 25.80 32.65 10.39
CA ALA A 234 25.64 33.94 11.06
C ALA A 234 24.61 34.80 10.30
N PRO A 235 23.68 35.48 11.02
CA PRO A 235 22.76 36.41 10.38
C PRO A 235 23.53 37.57 9.77
N LYS A 236 23.25 37.84 8.48
CA LYS A 236 23.83 38.96 7.74
C LYS A 236 23.07 40.23 8.06
N LYS A 237 23.78 41.35 8.15
CA LYS A 237 23.15 42.66 8.21
C LYS A 237 22.28 42.86 6.97
N GLN A 238 21.00 43.20 7.16
CA GLN A 238 20.04 43.32 6.09
C GLN A 238 20.28 44.61 5.29
N ASP A 239 20.36 44.49 3.98
CA ASP A 239 20.44 45.61 3.08
C ASP A 239 19.05 46.26 2.99
N PRO A 240 18.91 47.59 3.14
CA PRO A 240 17.64 48.27 2.99
C PRO A 240 16.96 48.06 1.61
N ALA A 241 17.73 47.71 0.59
CA ALA A 241 17.21 47.41 -0.75
C ALA A 241 16.45 46.07 -0.82
N ASN A 242 16.61 45.17 0.17
CA ASN A 242 15.95 43.86 0.19
C ASN A 242 14.50 43.95 0.65
N GLU A 243 13.62 43.22 0.00
CA GLU A 243 12.18 43.17 0.32
C GLU A 243 11.84 42.44 1.62
N CYS A 244 12.72 41.59 2.12
CA CYS A 244 12.46 40.84 3.35
C CYS A 244 12.51 41.71 4.58
N THR A 245 11.40 41.84 5.30
CA THR A 245 11.29 42.66 6.52
C THR A 245 11.84 41.98 7.78
N ASN A 246 12.41 40.77 7.67
CA ASN A 246 12.92 39.96 8.78
C ASN A 246 11.91 39.73 9.92
N CYS A 247 10.60 39.65 9.62
CA CYS A 247 9.53 39.51 10.61
C CYS A 247 9.44 38.11 11.24
N HIS A 248 10.19 37.10 10.76
CA HIS A 248 10.18 35.69 11.18
C HIS A 248 8.84 34.98 11.10
N ALA A 249 7.84 35.53 10.41
CA ALA A 249 6.52 34.91 10.28
C ALA A 249 6.60 33.52 9.63
N CYS A 250 7.43 33.37 8.58
CA CYS A 250 7.68 32.09 7.91
C CYS A 250 8.35 31.04 8.81
N VAL A 251 9.18 31.47 9.76
CA VAL A 251 9.84 30.58 10.75
C VAL A 251 8.86 30.13 11.82
N LYS A 252 8.10 31.09 12.40
CA LYS A 252 7.14 30.81 13.49
C LYS A 252 6.02 29.87 13.07
N VAL A 253 5.60 29.91 11.79
CA VAL A 253 4.53 29.05 11.29
C VAL A 253 5.00 27.67 10.89
N CYS A 254 6.32 27.44 10.80
CA CYS A 254 6.87 26.16 10.33
C CYS A 254 6.65 25.05 11.35
N PRO A 255 5.97 23.95 10.99
CA PRO A 255 5.74 22.81 11.90
C PRO A 255 7.03 22.06 12.26
N THR A 256 7.99 22.00 11.34
CA THR A 256 9.29 21.33 11.55
C THR A 256 10.38 22.29 12.07
N HIS A 257 10.00 23.49 12.49
CA HIS A 257 10.87 24.50 13.11
C HIS A 257 12.08 24.95 12.27
N ILE A 258 12.00 24.84 10.92
CA ILE A 258 13.07 25.31 10.03
C ILE A 258 12.92 26.79 9.69
N ASP A 259 14.03 27.39 9.31
CA ASP A 259 14.05 28.71 8.67
C ASP A 259 14.24 28.57 7.16
N ILE A 260 13.16 28.71 6.40
CA ILE A 260 13.17 28.56 4.94
C ILE A 260 14.12 29.53 4.23
N ARG A 261 14.51 30.62 4.88
CA ARG A 261 15.45 31.61 4.33
C ARG A 261 16.89 31.12 4.25
N LYS A 262 17.21 30.02 4.97
CA LYS A 262 18.50 29.31 4.87
C LYS A 262 18.62 28.47 3.59
N GLY A 263 17.59 28.45 2.75
CA GLY A 263 17.51 27.63 1.55
C GLY A 263 16.82 26.30 1.78
N MET A 264 17.04 25.34 0.89
CA MET A 264 16.42 24.03 0.96
C MET A 264 16.96 23.24 2.14
N GLN A 265 16.07 22.74 2.98
CA GLN A 265 16.37 21.91 4.14
C GLN A 265 15.61 20.60 4.06
N LEU A 266 16.26 19.51 4.49
CA LEU A 266 15.70 18.14 4.39
C LEU A 266 14.44 17.97 5.26
N GLU A 267 14.33 18.73 6.34
CA GLU A 267 13.22 18.68 7.28
C GLU A 267 11.95 19.34 6.72
N CYS A 268 12.05 20.06 5.59
CA CYS A 268 10.90 20.69 4.97
C CYS A 268 9.89 19.66 4.44
N ILE A 269 8.67 19.65 4.98
CA ILE A 269 7.57 18.78 4.54
C ILE A 269 6.75 19.34 3.38
N ASN A 270 7.21 20.41 2.76
CA ASN A 270 6.54 21.08 1.62
C ASN A 270 5.07 21.48 1.88
N CYS A 271 4.78 21.93 3.11
CA CYS A 271 3.42 22.27 3.55
C CYS A 271 2.95 23.66 3.12
N LEU A 272 3.86 24.53 2.68
CA LEU A 272 3.60 25.89 2.18
C LEU A 272 2.95 26.86 3.18
N GLU A 273 2.93 26.56 4.49
CA GLU A 273 2.46 27.53 5.49
C GLU A 273 3.34 28.77 5.55
N CYS A 274 4.64 28.63 5.30
CA CYS A 274 5.56 29.75 5.21
C CYS A 274 5.25 30.68 4.03
N ALA A 275 4.73 30.14 2.91
CA ALA A 275 4.28 30.95 1.77
C ALA A 275 3.05 31.78 2.14
N ASP A 276 2.06 31.20 2.81
CA ASP A 276 0.87 31.91 3.28
C ASP A 276 1.23 32.98 4.33
N ALA A 277 2.11 32.66 5.27
CA ALA A 277 2.55 33.60 6.29
C ALA A 277 3.31 34.79 5.68
N CYS A 278 4.19 34.52 4.73
CA CYS A 278 4.90 35.57 3.99
C CYS A 278 3.93 36.42 3.14
N ALA A 279 2.99 35.77 2.45
CA ALA A 279 1.96 36.49 1.67
C ALA A 279 1.13 37.43 2.52
N SER A 280 0.77 37.04 3.75
CA SER A 280 0.00 37.88 4.68
C SER A 280 0.76 39.13 5.16
N VAL A 281 2.09 39.07 5.24
CA VAL A 281 2.94 40.20 5.59
C VAL A 281 3.19 41.08 4.37
N MET A 282 3.61 40.46 3.25
CA MET A 282 3.98 41.18 2.03
C MET A 282 2.78 41.87 1.36
N SER A 283 1.57 41.33 1.50
CA SER A 283 0.35 41.96 0.99
C SER A 283 0.08 43.35 1.61
N LYS A 284 0.48 43.56 2.87
CA LYS A 284 0.40 44.85 3.54
C LYS A 284 1.35 45.90 2.91
N LEU A 285 2.36 45.42 2.22
CA LEU A 285 3.35 46.21 1.51
C LEU A 285 3.05 46.27 0.00
N ASN A 286 1.89 45.76 -0.44
CA ASN A 286 1.50 45.63 -1.84
C ASN A 286 2.53 44.84 -2.69
N ARG A 287 3.21 43.85 -2.08
CA ARG A 287 4.22 43.02 -2.74
C ARG A 287 3.81 41.53 -2.72
N PRO A 288 4.20 40.72 -3.71
CA PRO A 288 3.95 39.29 -3.69
C PRO A 288 4.84 38.60 -2.67
N SER A 289 4.41 37.42 -2.20
CA SER A 289 5.17 36.57 -1.26
C SER A 289 6.61 36.34 -1.75
N LEU A 290 7.55 36.30 -0.80
CA LEU A 290 8.94 35.91 -1.06
C LEU A 290 9.15 34.40 -0.94
N VAL A 291 8.13 33.65 -0.52
CA VAL A 291 8.17 32.18 -0.51
C VAL A 291 7.16 31.68 -1.52
N ALA A 292 7.64 30.91 -2.49
CA ALA A 292 6.84 30.37 -3.58
C ALA A 292 6.96 28.85 -3.65
N TRP A 293 5.97 28.21 -4.24
CA TRP A 293 6.01 26.79 -4.58
C TRP A 293 6.56 26.63 -6.00
N THR A 294 7.85 26.43 -6.11
CA THR A 294 8.59 26.39 -7.37
C THR A 294 9.84 25.54 -7.23
N SER A 295 10.66 25.42 -8.29
CA SER A 295 11.97 24.79 -8.20
C SER A 295 13.08 25.83 -8.06
N LYS A 296 14.22 25.40 -7.48
CA LYS A 296 15.39 26.26 -7.36
C LYS A 296 15.91 26.66 -8.75
N ALA A 297 15.96 25.74 -9.71
CA ALA A 297 16.37 26.01 -11.08
C ALA A 297 15.48 27.08 -11.74
N SER A 298 14.15 26.99 -11.55
CA SER A 298 13.21 27.99 -12.07
C SER A 298 13.45 29.39 -11.50
N LEU A 299 13.81 29.48 -10.21
CA LEU A 299 14.14 30.78 -9.57
C LEU A 299 15.48 31.33 -10.07
N ASP A 300 16.50 30.47 -10.19
CA ASP A 300 17.85 30.85 -10.60
C ASP A 300 17.88 31.34 -12.07
N GLU A 301 17.16 30.66 -12.96
CA GLU A 301 17.12 30.94 -14.38
C GLU A 301 16.00 31.93 -14.79
N ASN A 302 15.16 32.38 -13.84
CA ASN A 302 13.91 33.14 -14.08
C ASN A 302 12.99 32.43 -15.10
N GLY A 303 13.04 31.11 -15.12
CA GLY A 303 12.36 30.27 -16.10
C GLY A 303 11.12 29.57 -15.54
N ARG A 304 10.54 28.69 -16.35
CA ARG A 304 9.45 27.81 -15.93
C ARG A 304 10.03 26.54 -15.31
N VAL A 305 9.26 25.94 -14.39
CA VAL A 305 9.61 24.63 -13.82
C VAL A 305 9.66 23.56 -14.92
N ARG A 306 10.78 22.84 -15.00
CA ARG A 306 10.97 21.76 -15.97
C ARG A 306 10.40 20.46 -15.42
N ILE A 307 9.17 20.11 -15.82
CA ILE A 307 8.51 18.87 -15.40
C ILE A 307 9.07 17.68 -16.20
N LEU A 308 9.16 17.80 -17.53
CA LEU A 308 9.66 16.73 -18.41
C LEU A 308 11.20 16.67 -18.34
N ARG A 309 11.69 15.71 -17.59
CA ARG A 309 13.12 15.41 -17.39
C ARG A 309 13.33 13.90 -17.53
N PHE A 310 14.56 13.51 -17.86
CA PHE A 310 14.90 12.10 -18.03
C PHE A 310 14.46 11.23 -16.84
N LYS A 311 14.72 11.66 -15.61
CA LYS A 311 14.29 10.94 -14.40
C LYS A 311 12.77 10.74 -14.33
N ILE A 312 12.00 11.77 -14.59
CA ILE A 312 10.53 11.72 -14.56
C ILE A 312 10.00 10.77 -15.64
N VAL A 313 10.54 10.90 -16.86
CA VAL A 313 10.16 10.00 -17.97
C VAL A 313 10.49 8.55 -17.64
N ALA A 314 11.69 8.28 -17.10
CA ALA A 314 12.09 6.94 -16.68
C ALA A 314 11.13 6.34 -15.64
N TYR A 315 10.74 7.10 -14.60
CA TYR A 315 9.75 6.65 -13.63
C TYR A 315 8.39 6.36 -14.25
N VAL A 316 7.90 7.24 -15.15
CA VAL A 316 6.62 7.03 -15.83
C VAL A 316 6.65 5.77 -16.68
N VAL A 317 7.74 5.51 -17.41
CA VAL A 317 7.90 4.29 -18.22
C VAL A 317 7.88 3.04 -17.34
N VAL A 318 8.64 3.03 -16.23
CA VAL A 318 8.67 1.88 -15.31
C VAL A 318 7.30 1.64 -14.68
N LEU A 319 6.61 2.69 -14.25
CA LEU A 319 5.26 2.59 -13.68
C LEU A 319 4.25 2.07 -14.72
N ALA A 320 4.33 2.55 -15.97
CA ALA A 320 3.47 2.08 -17.04
C ALA A 320 3.71 0.60 -17.37
N LEU A 321 4.97 0.18 -17.45
CA LEU A 321 5.31 -1.22 -17.70
C LEU A 321 4.85 -2.13 -16.55
N ALA A 322 5.04 -1.71 -15.30
CA ALA A 322 4.59 -2.46 -14.13
C ALA A 322 3.06 -2.57 -14.08
N LEU A 323 2.35 -1.49 -14.43
CA LEU A 323 0.89 -1.49 -14.49
C LEU A 323 0.36 -2.40 -15.60
N ILE A 324 0.95 -2.32 -16.81
CA ILE A 324 0.59 -3.19 -17.93
C ILE A 324 0.82 -4.65 -17.57
N ALA A 325 1.97 -4.98 -16.97
CA ALA A 325 2.26 -6.33 -16.50
C ALA A 325 1.26 -6.81 -15.47
N LEU A 326 0.91 -5.97 -14.49
CA LEU A 326 -0.08 -6.28 -13.46
C LEU A 326 -1.46 -6.56 -14.07
N LEU A 327 -1.91 -5.73 -15.01
CA LEU A 327 -3.21 -5.89 -15.67
C LEU A 327 -3.25 -7.14 -16.55
N PHE A 328 -2.17 -7.40 -17.31
CA PHE A 328 -2.07 -8.58 -18.17
C PHE A 328 -2.04 -9.87 -17.34
N MET A 329 -1.20 -9.94 -16.32
CA MET A 329 -1.07 -11.14 -15.49
C MET A 329 -2.29 -11.33 -14.56
N GLY A 330 -2.89 -10.24 -14.05
CA GLY A 330 -4.12 -10.30 -13.25
C GLY A 330 -5.35 -10.70 -14.05
N GLY A 331 -5.38 -10.36 -15.36
CA GLY A 331 -6.48 -10.73 -16.26
C GLY A 331 -6.46 -12.19 -16.71
N SER A 332 -5.34 -12.89 -16.55
CA SER A 332 -5.18 -14.32 -16.93
C SER A 332 -5.45 -15.27 -15.77
N LYS A 333 -6.30 -14.87 -14.81
CA LYS A 333 -6.62 -15.71 -13.65
C LYS A 333 -7.27 -17.03 -14.07
N GLU A 334 -6.70 -18.15 -13.64
CA GLU A 334 -7.32 -19.48 -13.76
C GLU A 334 -8.50 -19.56 -12.78
N SER A 335 -9.72 -19.77 -13.28
CA SER A 335 -10.94 -19.91 -12.44
C SER A 335 -10.96 -21.24 -11.65
N MET A 336 -10.01 -22.14 -11.93
CA MET A 336 -9.83 -23.39 -11.22
C MET A 336 -8.35 -23.75 -11.15
N LEU A 337 -7.89 -24.22 -9.99
CA LEU A 337 -6.53 -24.74 -9.82
C LEU A 337 -6.58 -26.23 -9.54
N LEU A 338 -5.63 -26.97 -10.09
CA LEU A 338 -5.46 -28.41 -9.89
C LEU A 338 -4.01 -28.71 -9.57
N ASN A 339 -3.77 -29.33 -8.41
CA ASN A 339 -2.48 -29.96 -8.08
C ASN A 339 -2.65 -31.46 -8.10
N ILE A 340 -1.68 -32.16 -8.70
CA ILE A 340 -1.66 -33.62 -8.80
C ILE A 340 -0.41 -34.12 -8.12
N ASP A 341 -0.59 -34.78 -7.00
CA ASP A 341 0.46 -35.50 -6.28
C ASP A 341 0.25 -36.98 -6.44
N ARG A 342 1.32 -37.76 -6.42
CA ARG A 342 1.25 -39.21 -6.44
C ARG A 342 1.19 -39.74 -5.01
N THR A 343 0.57 -40.92 -4.86
CA THR A 343 0.68 -41.68 -3.62
C THR A 343 2.08 -42.28 -3.48
N ALA A 344 2.42 -42.74 -2.30
CA ALA A 344 3.70 -43.39 -2.05
C ALA A 344 3.86 -44.70 -2.87
N GLU A 345 2.74 -45.37 -3.14
CA GLU A 345 2.69 -46.53 -4.03
C GLU A 345 2.48 -46.06 -5.46
N LEU A 346 3.44 -46.36 -6.33
CA LEU A 346 3.46 -45.87 -7.71
C LEU A 346 2.37 -46.53 -8.55
N TYR A 347 2.08 -47.79 -8.33
CA TYR A 347 1.03 -48.58 -9.00
C TYR A 347 0.59 -49.73 -8.11
N GLU A 348 -0.61 -50.26 -8.35
CA GLU A 348 -1.15 -51.46 -7.76
C GLU A 348 -1.58 -52.45 -8.86
N ILE A 349 -1.17 -53.70 -8.76
CA ILE A 349 -1.57 -54.74 -9.70
C ILE A 349 -2.83 -55.41 -9.16
N ARG A 350 -3.89 -55.46 -9.96
CA ARG A 350 -5.17 -56.07 -9.66
C ARG A 350 -5.37 -57.36 -10.46
N GLN A 351 -6.38 -58.16 -10.09
CA GLN A 351 -6.76 -59.36 -10.84
C GLN A 351 -6.99 -59.03 -12.33
N HIS A 352 -6.73 -60.01 -13.21
CA HIS A 352 -6.83 -59.88 -14.67
C HIS A 352 -5.88 -58.89 -15.31
N ARG A 353 -4.66 -58.69 -14.73
CA ARG A 353 -3.58 -57.82 -15.28
C ARG A 353 -3.93 -56.33 -15.37
N ALA A 354 -4.93 -55.89 -14.61
CA ALA A 354 -5.25 -54.47 -14.50
C ALA A 354 -4.23 -53.74 -13.63
N VAL A 355 -3.78 -52.58 -14.05
CA VAL A 355 -2.84 -51.73 -13.31
C VAL A 355 -3.53 -50.43 -12.91
N ASP A 356 -3.56 -50.18 -11.60
CA ASP A 356 -4.11 -48.99 -10.99
C ASP A 356 -2.99 -48.03 -10.61
N ASN A 357 -3.12 -46.77 -10.99
CA ASN A 357 -2.30 -45.68 -10.46
C ASN A 357 -3.17 -44.76 -9.61
N HIS A 358 -2.67 -44.44 -8.40
CA HIS A 358 -3.37 -43.62 -7.45
C HIS A 358 -2.76 -42.21 -7.40
N TYR A 359 -3.61 -41.19 -7.49
CA TYR A 359 -3.24 -39.78 -7.43
C TYR A 359 -4.00 -39.11 -6.31
N ILE A 360 -3.33 -38.17 -5.65
CA ILE A 360 -3.96 -37.25 -4.73
C ILE A 360 -4.15 -35.94 -5.51
N MET A 361 -5.38 -35.61 -5.86
CA MET A 361 -5.70 -34.40 -6.58
C MET A 361 -6.30 -33.38 -5.62
N LEU A 362 -5.75 -32.19 -5.61
CA LEU A 362 -6.27 -31.05 -4.87
C LEU A 362 -6.93 -30.09 -5.88
N PHE A 363 -8.25 -30.12 -5.89
CA PHE A 363 -9.06 -29.17 -6.66
C PHE A 363 -9.31 -27.90 -5.85
N HIS A 364 -9.20 -26.74 -6.46
CA HIS A 364 -9.52 -25.47 -5.84
C HIS A 364 -10.36 -24.64 -6.78
N ASN A 365 -11.56 -24.28 -6.36
CA ASN A 365 -12.45 -23.38 -7.06
C ASN A 365 -12.06 -21.94 -6.68
N THR A 366 -11.50 -21.19 -7.60
CA THR A 366 -11.11 -19.78 -7.42
C THR A 366 -12.18 -18.80 -7.92
N ASP A 367 -13.30 -19.34 -8.45
CA ASP A 367 -14.45 -18.53 -8.83
C ASP A 367 -15.32 -18.19 -7.61
N SER A 368 -16.18 -17.18 -7.77
CA SER A 368 -17.16 -16.70 -6.79
C SER A 368 -18.43 -17.55 -6.72
N LYS A 369 -18.56 -18.58 -7.59
CA LYS A 369 -19.75 -19.45 -7.70
C LYS A 369 -19.39 -20.89 -7.39
N ASP A 370 -20.37 -21.63 -6.89
CA ASP A 370 -20.27 -23.08 -6.75
C ASP A 370 -20.32 -23.74 -8.13
N HIS A 371 -19.44 -24.71 -8.38
CA HIS A 371 -19.38 -25.44 -9.64
C HIS A 371 -19.42 -26.95 -9.39
N LEU A 372 -20.03 -27.66 -10.33
CA LEU A 372 -19.99 -29.11 -10.41
C LEU A 372 -18.76 -29.50 -11.24
N MET A 373 -17.75 -30.07 -10.60
CA MET A 373 -16.44 -30.37 -11.20
C MET A 373 -16.33 -31.83 -11.60
N TYR A 374 -15.68 -32.06 -12.73
CA TYR A 374 -15.24 -33.38 -13.17
C TYR A 374 -13.92 -33.25 -13.93
N PHE A 375 -13.33 -34.39 -14.34
CA PHE A 375 -12.08 -34.40 -15.08
C PHE A 375 -12.05 -35.52 -16.11
N GLU A 376 -11.21 -35.37 -17.12
CA GLU A 376 -10.99 -36.32 -18.21
C GLU A 376 -9.48 -36.50 -18.43
N ILE A 377 -9.11 -37.62 -19.05
CA ILE A 377 -7.74 -37.94 -19.38
C ILE A 377 -7.56 -37.68 -20.87
N LEU A 378 -6.56 -36.86 -21.18
CA LEU A 378 -6.17 -36.53 -22.54
C LEU A 378 -4.77 -37.06 -22.84
N ASP A 379 -4.51 -37.37 -24.09
CA ASP A 379 -3.18 -37.74 -24.54
C ASP A 379 -2.22 -36.54 -24.51
N SER A 380 -1.00 -36.76 -24.02
CA SER A 380 0.09 -35.83 -24.23
C SER A 380 0.52 -35.81 -25.69
N LYS A 381 1.17 -34.73 -26.16
CA LYS A 381 1.66 -34.62 -27.55
C LYS A 381 2.48 -35.83 -27.94
N GLY A 382 1.96 -36.65 -28.88
CA GLY A 382 2.60 -37.87 -29.38
C GLY A 382 2.24 -39.17 -28.65
N GLY A 383 1.31 -39.13 -27.64
CA GLY A 383 0.80 -40.32 -26.94
C GLY A 383 -0.53 -40.80 -27.52
N ASN A 384 -0.85 -42.09 -27.31
CA ASN A 384 -2.13 -42.66 -27.71
C ASN A 384 -2.67 -43.60 -26.59
N VAL A 385 -2.36 -43.28 -25.33
CA VAL A 385 -2.62 -44.15 -24.15
C VAL A 385 -3.89 -43.77 -23.42
N ALA A 386 -4.34 -42.52 -23.55
CA ALA A 386 -5.54 -42.05 -22.80
C ALA A 386 -6.79 -42.86 -23.11
N LYS A 387 -6.91 -43.42 -24.32
CA LYS A 387 -8.06 -44.26 -24.72
C LYS A 387 -8.14 -45.60 -23.98
N SER A 388 -6.99 -46.16 -23.53
CA SER A 388 -6.91 -47.39 -22.76
C SER A 388 -7.00 -47.17 -21.24
N LEU A 389 -7.04 -45.89 -20.80
CA LEU A 389 -7.12 -45.52 -19.40
C LEU A 389 -8.56 -45.21 -19.00
N GLN A 390 -8.97 -45.72 -17.86
CA GLN A 390 -10.30 -45.50 -17.30
C GLN A 390 -10.22 -44.91 -15.90
N ILE A 391 -11.08 -43.93 -15.62
CA ILE A 391 -11.24 -43.35 -14.28
C ILE A 391 -12.12 -44.27 -13.45
N ILE A 392 -11.57 -44.88 -12.40
CA ILE A 392 -12.29 -45.78 -11.52
C ILE A 392 -12.94 -45.04 -10.35
N SER A 393 -12.25 -44.05 -9.81
CA SER A 393 -12.74 -43.23 -8.72
C SER A 393 -12.23 -41.79 -8.88
N PRO A 394 -13.07 -40.78 -8.68
CA PRO A 394 -14.54 -40.77 -8.52
C PRO A 394 -15.27 -41.07 -9.84
N LYS A 395 -16.41 -41.76 -9.77
CA LYS A 395 -17.23 -42.10 -10.95
C LYS A 395 -18.18 -40.95 -11.38
N ALA A 396 -18.45 -40.00 -10.49
CA ALA A 396 -19.40 -38.93 -10.72
C ALA A 396 -18.77 -37.55 -10.44
N ALA A 397 -19.33 -36.52 -11.07
CA ALA A 397 -18.98 -35.15 -10.78
C ALA A 397 -19.31 -34.79 -9.31
N PHE A 398 -18.51 -33.92 -8.73
CA PHE A 398 -18.62 -33.48 -7.35
C PHE A 398 -18.76 -31.96 -7.27
N THR A 399 -19.54 -31.47 -6.30
CA THR A 399 -19.73 -30.04 -6.09
C THR A 399 -18.52 -29.44 -5.35
N LEU A 400 -17.96 -28.40 -5.93
CA LEU A 400 -16.89 -27.62 -5.31
C LEU A 400 -17.38 -26.18 -5.08
N LYS A 401 -17.56 -25.86 -3.79
CA LYS A 401 -18.06 -24.54 -3.38
C LYS A 401 -17.06 -23.43 -3.73
N ALA A 402 -17.57 -22.22 -3.93
CA ALA A 402 -16.79 -21.01 -4.17
C ALA A 402 -15.66 -20.84 -3.14
N GLY A 403 -14.45 -20.60 -3.60
CA GLY A 403 -13.26 -20.40 -2.76
C GLY A 403 -12.83 -21.61 -1.92
N LYS A 404 -13.41 -22.80 -2.13
CA LYS A 404 -13.07 -24.01 -1.34
C LYS A 404 -12.12 -24.95 -2.08
N LYS A 405 -11.34 -25.66 -1.27
CA LYS A 405 -10.43 -26.73 -1.72
C LYS A 405 -11.00 -28.09 -1.38
N LEU A 406 -10.85 -29.03 -2.29
CA LEU A 406 -11.24 -30.41 -2.09
C LEU A 406 -10.08 -31.32 -2.47
N LYS A 407 -9.66 -32.14 -1.52
CA LYS A 407 -8.68 -33.21 -1.75
C LYS A 407 -9.43 -34.47 -2.14
N GLN A 408 -9.13 -35.02 -3.32
CA GLN A 408 -9.77 -36.21 -3.86
C GLN A 408 -8.69 -37.24 -4.21
N ILE A 409 -8.92 -38.48 -3.80
CA ILE A 409 -8.10 -39.61 -4.26
C ILE A 409 -8.69 -40.10 -5.59
N VAL A 410 -7.86 -40.09 -6.62
CA VAL A 410 -8.25 -40.50 -7.97
C VAL A 410 -7.49 -41.75 -8.34
N THR A 411 -8.23 -42.73 -8.84
CA THR A 411 -7.67 -43.99 -9.33
C THR A 411 -7.90 -44.09 -10.84
N ILE A 412 -6.80 -44.23 -11.56
CA ILE A 412 -6.80 -44.43 -13.03
C ILE A 412 -6.30 -45.84 -13.30
N ARG A 413 -7.05 -46.58 -14.08
CA ARG A 413 -6.83 -48.00 -14.40
C ARG A 413 -6.60 -48.18 -15.89
N THR A 414 -5.69 -49.09 -16.24
CA THR A 414 -5.68 -49.73 -17.54
C THR A 414 -5.89 -51.26 -17.41
N SER A 415 -6.73 -51.79 -18.28
CA SER A 415 -6.93 -53.25 -18.43
C SER A 415 -6.26 -53.77 -19.72
N GLU A 416 -5.78 -52.87 -20.53
CA GLU A 416 -5.06 -53.18 -21.78
C GLU A 416 -3.55 -53.34 -21.51
N PRO A 417 -2.89 -54.31 -22.12
CA PRO A 417 -1.47 -54.48 -21.95
C PRO A 417 -0.70 -53.34 -22.64
N LEU A 418 0.14 -52.67 -21.86
CA LEU A 418 1.03 -51.63 -22.31
C LEU A 418 2.49 -52.12 -22.25
N ALA A 419 3.41 -51.43 -22.89
CA ALA A 419 4.82 -51.67 -22.67
C ALA A 419 5.25 -51.11 -21.32
N GLN A 420 6.29 -51.67 -20.73
CA GLN A 420 6.85 -51.11 -19.47
C GLN A 420 7.30 -49.69 -19.71
N GLY A 421 6.90 -48.78 -18.83
CA GLY A 421 7.37 -47.37 -18.88
C GLY A 421 6.45 -46.38 -18.23
N ASP A 422 6.90 -45.14 -18.30
CA ASP A 422 6.19 -43.96 -17.86
C ASP A 422 5.48 -43.30 -19.04
N TYR A 423 4.18 -43.16 -18.98
CA TYR A 423 3.37 -42.58 -20.02
C TYR A 423 2.92 -41.15 -19.60
N ASP A 424 3.32 -40.15 -20.34
CA ASP A 424 2.88 -38.78 -20.09
C ASP A 424 1.42 -38.61 -20.49
N ILE A 425 0.57 -38.29 -19.52
CA ILE A 425 -0.85 -38.02 -19.70
C ILE A 425 -1.18 -36.61 -19.24
N VAL A 426 -2.25 -36.04 -19.77
CA VAL A 426 -2.78 -34.76 -19.37
C VAL A 426 -4.13 -34.97 -18.71
N ILE A 427 -4.28 -34.50 -17.47
CA ILE A 427 -5.57 -34.48 -16.81
C ILE A 427 -6.16 -33.09 -17.00
N ARG A 428 -7.33 -33.04 -17.65
CA ARG A 428 -8.13 -31.85 -17.81
C ARG A 428 -9.29 -31.89 -16.87
N ALA A 429 -9.23 -31.06 -15.81
CA ALA A 429 -10.35 -30.84 -14.93
C ALA A 429 -11.18 -29.66 -15.44
N TYR A 430 -12.49 -29.72 -15.33
CA TYR A 430 -13.41 -28.72 -15.85
C TYR A 430 -14.68 -28.63 -15.00
N ALA A 431 -15.32 -27.46 -15.04
CA ALA A 431 -16.65 -27.26 -14.52
C ALA A 431 -17.70 -27.77 -15.54
N THR A 432 -18.60 -28.65 -15.13
CA THR A 432 -19.58 -29.27 -16.06
C THR A 432 -20.59 -28.27 -16.62
N ASP A 433 -20.84 -27.18 -15.88
CA ASP A 433 -21.71 -26.07 -16.24
C ASP A 433 -21.01 -25.03 -17.15
N ALA A 434 -19.66 -25.06 -17.25
CA ALA A 434 -18.87 -24.08 -18.03
C ALA A 434 -17.59 -24.72 -18.61
N ARG A 435 -17.70 -25.88 -19.29
CA ARG A 435 -16.59 -26.77 -19.68
C ARG A 435 -15.49 -26.08 -20.51
N ASP A 436 -15.86 -25.16 -21.39
CA ASP A 436 -14.90 -24.47 -22.27
C ASP A 436 -14.32 -23.19 -21.68
N ARG A 437 -14.89 -22.71 -20.57
CA ARG A 437 -14.48 -21.46 -19.92
C ARG A 437 -13.73 -21.71 -18.61
N ILE A 438 -14.14 -22.73 -17.85
CA ILE A 438 -13.56 -23.08 -16.55
C ILE A 438 -12.96 -24.45 -16.66
N PHE A 439 -11.70 -24.51 -17.02
CA PHE A 439 -10.92 -25.76 -17.08
C PHE A 439 -9.46 -25.49 -16.72
N VAL A 440 -8.78 -26.56 -16.33
CA VAL A 440 -7.34 -26.55 -16.08
C VAL A 440 -6.73 -27.86 -16.54
N GLU A 441 -5.58 -27.78 -17.20
CA GLU A 441 -4.84 -28.95 -17.68
C GLU A 441 -3.54 -29.08 -16.91
N ARG A 442 -3.25 -30.30 -16.42
CA ARG A 442 -1.98 -30.58 -15.74
C ARG A 442 -1.40 -31.89 -16.26
N LYS A 443 -0.12 -31.87 -16.53
CA LYS A 443 0.63 -33.05 -16.95
C LYS A 443 0.95 -33.91 -15.75
N THR A 444 0.79 -35.22 -15.90
CA THR A 444 1.24 -36.23 -14.96
C THR A 444 1.68 -37.48 -15.73
N LYS A 445 2.16 -38.48 -15.03
CA LYS A 445 2.61 -39.71 -15.67
C LYS A 445 1.78 -40.90 -15.14
N PHE A 446 1.40 -41.79 -16.04
CA PHE A 446 0.86 -43.08 -15.73
C PHE A 446 2.01 -44.10 -15.81
N ILE A 447 2.22 -44.91 -14.74
CA ILE A 447 3.31 -45.88 -14.65
C ILE A 447 2.75 -47.26 -14.94
N TYR A 448 3.35 -47.94 -15.90
CA TYR A 448 3.04 -49.33 -16.19
C TYR A 448 4.25 -50.23 -15.88
N PRO A 449 4.07 -51.25 -14.99
CA PRO A 449 5.17 -52.13 -14.53
C PRO A 449 5.66 -53.05 -15.64
N ASP A 450 6.73 -53.78 -15.35
CA ASP A 450 7.22 -54.85 -16.20
C ASP A 450 6.10 -55.90 -16.42
N PRO A 451 5.75 -56.21 -17.70
CA PRO A 451 4.76 -57.23 -18.01
C PRO A 451 5.04 -58.62 -17.40
N GLN A 452 6.28 -58.90 -17.02
CA GLN A 452 6.63 -60.14 -16.32
C GLN A 452 6.06 -60.20 -14.88
N LEU A 453 5.87 -59.03 -14.24
CA LEU A 453 5.25 -58.96 -12.90
C LEU A 453 3.73 -59.16 -12.95
N LEU A 454 3.13 -59.17 -14.14
CA LEU A 454 1.69 -59.36 -14.36
C LEU A 454 1.32 -60.81 -14.67
N LYS A 455 2.26 -61.76 -14.55
CA LYS A 455 2.08 -63.17 -14.97
C LYS A 455 1.45 -64.10 -13.93
N ASP A 456 0.96 -63.59 -12.79
CA ASP A 456 0.24 -64.38 -11.76
C ASP A 456 -1.28 -64.16 -11.82
#